data_ad1474cb3f3bf4560fa4a2cd0bd1b566
#
_entry.id   ad1474cb3f3bf4560fa4a2cd0bd1b566
#
_cell.length_a   1.000
_cell.length_b   1.000
_cell.length_c   1.000
_cell.angle_alpha   90.00
_cell.angle_beta   90.00
_cell.angle_gamma   90.00
#
_symmetry.space_group_name_H-M   'P 1'
#
loop_
_entity.id
_entity.type
_entity.pdbx_description
1 polymer ?
#
loop_
_entity_poly.entity_id
_entity_poly.type
_entity_poly.pdbx_seq_one_letter_code
_entity_poly.pdbx_strand_id
1 'polypeptide(L)'
;WMHGIEVQMIEGGTGDLLVVGDASKTFELTCPTAEVTEGTPHIYKEGGKPHTINKGRIDWWGRDPGWTDTINFRGKQDVEKPHGEWNVVHVVAKGSTLRVELNGVLVNEALDVKPARGRIQIQSEGAEVFVRKVELKQL
;
A
#
# COMPACT_ATOMS: atom_id res chain seq x y z
N TRP A 1 9.83 -4.00 -13.88
CA TRP A 1 9.01 -4.35 -12.71
C TRP A 1 8.04 -5.46 -13.03
N MET A 2 7.77 -6.31 -12.06
CA MET A 2 6.71 -7.33 -12.21
C MET A 2 5.34 -6.65 -12.19
N HIS A 3 4.49 -7.00 -13.15
CA HIS A 3 3.11 -6.54 -13.13
C HIS A 3 2.37 -7.16 -11.95
N GLY A 4 1.68 -6.34 -11.16
CA GLY A 4 1.00 -6.80 -9.96
C GLY A 4 0.34 -5.70 -9.15
N ILE A 5 -0.26 -6.13 -8.05
CA ILE A 5 -0.70 -5.26 -6.98
C ILE A 5 0.39 -5.27 -5.91
N GLU A 6 0.86 -4.10 -5.53
CA GLU A 6 1.95 -3.92 -4.59
C GLU A 6 1.45 -3.23 -3.31
N VAL A 7 1.88 -3.76 -2.19
CA VAL A 7 1.82 -3.08 -0.89
C VAL A 7 3.21 -2.52 -0.65
N GLN A 8 3.34 -1.21 -0.74
CA GLN A 8 4.63 -0.52 -0.61
C GLN A 8 5.17 -0.61 0.80
N MET A 9 6.49 -0.77 0.90
CA MET A 9 7.25 -0.77 2.14
C MET A 9 8.42 0.22 2.01
N ILE A 10 8.11 1.50 2.08
CA ILE A 10 9.08 2.60 2.07
C ILE A 10 8.80 3.52 3.25
N GLU A 11 9.83 4.09 3.87
CA GLU A 11 9.67 4.98 5.02
C GLU A 11 8.66 6.12 4.75
N GLY A 12 7.66 6.25 5.59
CA GLY A 12 6.55 7.19 5.45
C GLY A 12 5.51 6.83 4.38
N GLY A 13 5.73 5.73 3.65
CA GLY A 13 4.84 5.25 2.59
C GLY A 13 4.44 3.79 2.72
N THR A 14 4.80 3.13 3.82
CA THR A 14 4.40 1.74 4.07
C THR A 14 2.88 1.65 4.15
N GLY A 15 2.30 0.79 3.31
CA GLY A 15 0.86 0.62 3.20
C GLY A 15 0.22 1.36 2.02
N ASP A 16 0.96 2.12 1.23
CA ASP A 16 0.45 2.58 -0.07
C ASP A 16 0.14 1.37 -0.95
N LEU A 17 -0.93 1.45 -1.72
CA LEU A 17 -1.30 0.44 -2.70
C LEU A 17 -0.97 0.93 -4.11
N LEU A 18 -0.20 0.12 -4.85
CA LEU A 18 0.17 0.43 -6.22
C LEU A 18 -0.37 -0.63 -7.18
N VAL A 19 -0.70 -0.18 -8.39
CA VAL A 19 -0.84 -1.06 -9.55
C VAL A 19 0.36 -0.85 -10.45
N VAL A 20 1.19 -1.88 -10.53
CA VAL A 20 2.36 -1.93 -11.40
C VAL A 20 1.98 -2.70 -12.67
N GLY A 21 2.06 -2.03 -13.82
CA GLY A 21 1.68 -2.66 -15.07
C GLY A 21 1.64 -1.69 -16.26
N ASP A 22 1.08 -2.18 -17.34
CA ASP A 22 0.97 -1.52 -18.64
C ASP A 22 -0.30 -0.67 -18.80
N ALA A 23 -1.01 -0.40 -17.69
CA ALA A 23 -2.31 0.25 -17.68
C ALA A 23 -3.44 -0.55 -18.41
N SER A 24 -3.21 -1.82 -18.71
CA SER A 24 -4.29 -2.73 -19.09
C SER A 24 -5.18 -3.01 -17.87
N LYS A 25 -6.41 -3.47 -18.10
CA LYS A 25 -7.30 -3.84 -16.98
C LYS A 25 -7.01 -5.22 -16.37
N THR A 26 -5.85 -5.79 -16.65
CA THR A 26 -5.41 -7.07 -16.08
C THR A 26 -5.16 -6.94 -14.58
N PHE A 27 -4.55 -5.83 -14.18
CA PHE A 27 -4.35 -5.47 -12.78
C PHE A 27 -5.12 -4.18 -12.50
N GLU A 28 -5.98 -4.23 -11.50
CA GLU A 28 -6.85 -3.12 -11.14
C GLU A 28 -7.21 -3.24 -9.67
N LEU A 29 -7.37 -2.12 -9.00
CA LEU A 29 -7.94 -2.06 -7.67
C LEU A 29 -8.81 -0.83 -7.49
N THR A 30 -9.79 -0.92 -6.61
CA THR A 30 -10.67 0.19 -6.21
C THR A 30 -10.51 0.43 -4.72
N CYS A 31 -10.11 1.64 -4.33
CA CYS A 31 -10.06 2.05 -2.92
C CYS A 31 -11.08 3.17 -2.65
N PRO A 32 -11.66 3.21 -1.44
CA PRO A 32 -12.34 4.42 -0.98
C PRO A 32 -11.29 5.51 -0.73
N THR A 33 -11.47 6.69 -1.33
CA THR A 33 -10.52 7.80 -1.22
C THR A 33 -11.17 9.07 -0.74
N ALA A 34 -10.37 9.97 -0.19
CA ALA A 34 -10.77 11.35 0.04
C ALA A 34 -11.13 12.02 -1.30
N GLU A 35 -11.94 13.08 -1.25
CA GLU A 35 -12.12 13.94 -2.41
C GLU A 35 -10.80 14.61 -2.77
N VAL A 36 -10.42 14.53 -4.03
CA VAL A 36 -9.17 15.09 -4.53
C VAL A 36 -9.45 16.24 -5.49
N THR A 37 -8.57 17.24 -5.46
CA THR A 37 -8.46 18.25 -6.50
C THR A 37 -7.58 17.68 -7.62
N GLU A 38 -7.82 18.10 -8.84
CA GLU A 38 -7.01 17.68 -9.98
C GLU A 38 -5.50 17.88 -9.70
N GLY A 39 -4.72 16.85 -9.97
CA GLY A 39 -3.26 16.86 -9.76
C GLY A 39 -2.79 16.53 -8.32
N THR A 40 -3.72 16.26 -7.38
CA THR A 40 -3.33 15.81 -6.04
C THR A 40 -3.34 14.27 -5.92
N PRO A 41 -2.51 13.69 -5.04
CA PRO A 41 -2.52 12.25 -4.80
C PRO A 41 -3.88 11.75 -4.31
N HIS A 42 -4.25 10.55 -4.71
CA HIS A 42 -5.40 9.83 -4.14
C HIS A 42 -4.98 9.23 -2.81
N ILE A 43 -5.69 9.60 -1.75
CA ILE A 43 -5.40 9.18 -0.38
C ILE A 43 -6.55 8.30 0.12
N TYR A 44 -6.22 7.12 0.64
CA TYR A 44 -7.21 6.24 1.26
C TYR A 44 -7.99 6.98 2.35
N LYS A 45 -9.30 6.82 2.34
CA LYS A 45 -10.21 7.30 3.38
C LYS A 45 -11.33 6.29 3.60
N GLU A 46 -11.44 5.79 4.81
CA GLU A 46 -12.55 4.91 5.19
C GLU A 46 -13.90 5.60 4.92
N GLY A 47 -14.80 4.89 4.22
CA GLY A 47 -16.10 5.46 3.79
C GLY A 47 -16.00 6.54 2.71
N GLY A 48 -14.83 6.73 2.12
CA GLY A 48 -14.62 7.69 1.03
C GLY A 48 -15.28 7.27 -0.29
N LYS A 49 -15.09 8.07 -1.33
CA LYS A 49 -15.60 7.77 -2.67
C LYS A 49 -14.76 6.66 -3.33
N PRO A 50 -15.37 5.65 -3.97
CA PRO A 50 -14.64 4.65 -4.71
C PRO A 50 -13.81 5.28 -5.82
N HIS A 51 -12.52 4.96 -5.87
CA HIS A 51 -11.61 5.35 -6.93
C HIS A 51 -10.86 4.13 -7.44
N THR A 52 -10.94 3.88 -8.75
CA THR A 52 -10.33 2.72 -9.39
C THR A 52 -9.08 3.13 -10.14
N ILE A 53 -8.00 2.39 -9.94
CA ILE A 53 -6.76 2.54 -10.69
C ILE A 53 -6.36 1.23 -11.37
N ASN A 54 -5.78 1.33 -12.56
CA ASN A 54 -5.11 0.24 -13.29
C ASN A 54 -3.62 0.55 -13.55
N LYS A 55 -3.14 1.63 -12.99
CA LYS A 55 -1.74 2.07 -12.93
C LYS A 55 -1.61 3.16 -11.87
N GLY A 56 -0.50 3.21 -11.18
CA GLY A 56 -0.20 4.26 -10.21
C GLY A 56 -0.50 3.84 -8.77
N ARG A 57 -0.81 4.81 -7.93
CA ARG A 57 -0.76 4.67 -6.47
C ARG A 57 -2.01 5.25 -5.79
N ILE A 58 -2.42 4.60 -4.72
CA ILE A 58 -3.31 5.14 -3.69
C ILE A 58 -2.49 5.24 -2.40
N ASP A 59 -2.28 6.44 -1.94
CA ASP A 59 -1.53 6.68 -0.70
C ASP A 59 -2.34 6.22 0.52
N TRP A 60 -1.66 5.74 1.54
CA TRP A 60 -2.28 5.43 2.81
C TRP A 60 -2.80 6.72 3.50
N TRP A 61 -3.77 6.61 4.40
CA TRP A 61 -4.50 7.77 4.94
C TRP A 61 -3.64 8.82 5.66
N GLY A 62 -2.51 8.43 6.19
CA GLY A 62 -1.60 9.31 6.93
C GLY A 62 -0.36 9.74 6.14
N ARG A 63 -0.32 9.51 4.82
CA ARG A 63 0.80 9.95 3.98
C ARG A 63 1.03 11.45 4.14
N ASP A 64 2.24 11.82 4.54
CA ASP A 64 2.60 13.22 4.71
C ASP A 64 2.71 13.92 3.34
N PRO A 65 2.02 15.06 3.13
CA PRO A 65 2.12 15.80 1.87
C PRO A 65 3.55 16.31 1.55
N GLY A 66 4.39 16.46 2.56
CA GLY A 66 5.79 16.83 2.44
C GLY A 66 6.74 15.64 2.33
N TRP A 67 6.22 14.42 2.08
CA TRP A 67 7.03 13.22 1.98
C TRP A 67 8.14 13.35 0.93
N THR A 68 9.31 12.91 1.30
CA THR A 68 10.46 12.78 0.42
C THR A 68 11.12 11.43 0.66
N ASP A 69 11.69 10.84 -0.39
CA ASP A 69 12.44 9.58 -0.31
C ASP A 69 13.81 9.82 0.35
N THR A 70 13.78 9.92 1.67
CA THR A 70 14.97 10.12 2.50
C THR A 70 14.96 9.20 3.70
N ILE A 71 16.14 8.67 4.05
CA ILE A 71 16.31 7.81 5.22
C ILE A 71 15.85 8.56 6.48
N ASN A 72 15.14 7.85 7.35
CA ASN A 72 14.54 8.38 8.60
C ASN A 72 13.45 9.43 8.37
N PHE A 73 12.79 9.44 7.20
CA PHE A 73 11.63 10.30 7.03
C PHE A 73 10.55 9.96 8.07
N ARG A 74 10.00 10.99 8.71
CA ARG A 74 8.91 10.86 9.68
C ARG A 74 7.79 11.83 9.35
N GLY A 75 6.62 11.27 8.99
CA GLY A 75 5.41 12.05 8.76
C GLY A 75 4.70 12.42 10.07
N LYS A 76 3.80 13.38 10.02
CA LYS A 76 3.04 13.84 11.21
C LYS A 76 2.11 12.78 11.80
N GLN A 77 1.63 11.84 10.97
CA GLN A 77 0.69 10.79 11.35
C GLN A 77 1.33 9.40 11.25
N ASP A 78 2.63 9.33 11.31
CA ASP A 78 3.40 8.13 11.05
C ASP A 78 3.04 6.99 12.00
N VAL A 79 2.70 5.85 11.43
CA VAL A 79 2.38 4.59 12.11
C VAL A 79 3.60 3.66 12.16
N GLU A 80 4.61 3.92 11.33
CA GLU A 80 5.86 3.19 11.35
C GLU A 80 6.62 3.45 12.65
N LYS A 81 7.33 2.44 13.12
CA LYS A 81 8.30 2.58 14.18
C LYS A 81 9.56 3.30 13.66
N PRO A 82 10.34 3.93 14.55
CA PRO A 82 11.60 4.56 14.18
C PRO A 82 12.55 3.59 13.45
N HIS A 83 13.45 4.15 12.64
CA HIS A 83 14.50 3.40 12.00
C HIS A 83 15.27 2.53 13.02
N GLY A 84 15.55 1.28 12.64
CA GLY A 84 16.17 0.28 13.51
C GLY A 84 15.18 -0.55 14.35
N GLU A 85 13.91 -0.21 14.36
CA GLU A 85 12.86 -1.01 15.00
C GLU A 85 12.08 -1.84 13.97
N TRP A 86 11.55 -2.99 14.44
CA TRP A 86 10.76 -3.87 13.57
C TRP A 86 9.33 -3.36 13.40
N ASN A 87 8.90 -3.27 12.16
CA ASN A 87 7.51 -3.05 11.79
C ASN A 87 6.82 -4.39 11.47
N VAL A 88 5.52 -4.45 11.66
CA VAL A 88 4.67 -5.57 11.28
C VAL A 88 3.69 -5.10 10.23
N VAL A 89 3.81 -5.63 9.02
CA VAL A 89 2.84 -5.44 7.95
C VAL A 89 1.94 -6.68 7.90
N HIS A 90 0.65 -6.49 8.12
CA HIS A 90 -0.36 -7.54 8.04
C HIS A 90 -1.28 -7.29 6.86
N VAL A 91 -1.29 -8.22 5.91
CA VAL A 91 -2.10 -8.11 4.70
C VAL A 91 -3.13 -9.22 4.69
N VAL A 92 -4.41 -8.85 4.62
CA VAL A 92 -5.53 -9.79 4.50
C VAL A 92 -6.09 -9.71 3.10
N ALA A 93 -5.92 -10.78 2.31
CA ALA A 93 -6.52 -10.92 0.98
C ALA A 93 -7.69 -11.92 1.07
N LYS A 94 -8.92 -11.44 0.84
CA LYS A 94 -10.13 -12.27 0.89
C LYS A 94 -11.05 -11.96 -0.30
N GLY A 95 -11.19 -12.94 -1.21
CA GLY A 95 -11.89 -12.69 -2.45
C GLY A 95 -11.22 -11.57 -3.25
N SER A 96 -11.96 -10.50 -3.56
CA SER A 96 -11.46 -9.31 -4.22
C SER A 96 -11.10 -8.17 -3.26
N THR A 97 -11.04 -8.42 -1.95
CA THR A 97 -10.65 -7.40 -0.98
C THR A 97 -9.20 -7.59 -0.55
N LEU A 98 -8.51 -6.48 -0.35
CA LEU A 98 -7.15 -6.43 0.18
C LEU A 98 -7.12 -5.39 1.30
N ARG A 99 -6.84 -5.81 2.53
CA ARG A 99 -6.75 -4.96 3.70
C ARG A 99 -5.32 -4.96 4.22
N VAL A 100 -4.77 -3.78 4.46
CA VAL A 100 -3.39 -3.59 4.90
C VAL A 100 -3.36 -2.92 6.26
N GLU A 101 -2.73 -3.56 7.21
CA GLU A 101 -2.48 -3.03 8.55
C GLU A 101 -0.97 -2.91 8.78
N LEU A 102 -0.56 -1.80 9.35
CA LEU A 102 0.81 -1.53 9.80
C LEU A 102 0.80 -1.37 11.32
N ASN A 103 1.56 -2.20 12.01
CA ASN A 103 1.63 -2.21 13.48
C ASN A 103 0.24 -2.30 14.17
N GLY A 104 -0.72 -3.00 13.54
CA GLY A 104 -2.09 -3.17 14.03
C GLY A 104 -3.04 -2.02 13.67
N VAL A 105 -2.59 -1.01 12.94
CA VAL A 105 -3.42 0.10 12.46
C VAL A 105 -3.77 -0.14 10.99
N LEU A 106 -5.06 -0.08 10.62
CA LEU A 106 -5.49 -0.09 9.22
C LEU A 106 -4.93 1.13 8.50
N VAL A 107 -4.15 0.91 7.46
CA VAL A 107 -3.53 1.98 6.68
C VAL A 107 -4.14 2.13 5.30
N ASN A 108 -4.61 1.04 4.69
CA ASN A 108 -5.23 1.07 3.36
C ASN A 108 -6.15 -0.14 3.16
N GLU A 109 -7.13 -0.01 2.27
CA GLU A 109 -8.01 -1.09 1.88
C GLU A 109 -8.45 -0.94 0.43
N ALA A 110 -8.38 -2.03 -0.32
CA ALA A 110 -8.94 -2.12 -1.67
C ALA A 110 -10.11 -3.11 -1.70
N LEU A 111 -11.18 -2.75 -2.43
CA LEU A 111 -12.44 -3.50 -2.46
C LEU A 111 -12.54 -4.42 -3.68
N ASP A 112 -12.12 -3.97 -4.87
CA ASP A 112 -12.26 -4.72 -6.13
C ASP A 112 -10.89 -4.96 -6.77
N VAL A 113 -10.11 -5.85 -6.14
CA VAL A 113 -8.76 -6.21 -6.62
C VAL A 113 -8.85 -7.21 -7.75
N LYS A 114 -8.17 -6.96 -8.85
CA LYS A 114 -7.98 -7.86 -9.99
C LYS A 114 -6.50 -8.06 -10.30
N PRO A 115 -6.08 -9.31 -10.50
CA PRO A 115 -6.81 -10.55 -10.24
C PRO A 115 -6.99 -10.82 -8.74
N ALA A 116 -8.05 -11.51 -8.34
CA ALA A 116 -8.34 -11.86 -6.95
C ALA A 116 -7.47 -13.02 -6.40
N ARG A 117 -6.47 -13.46 -7.16
CA ARG A 117 -5.51 -14.51 -6.78
C ARG A 117 -4.22 -14.36 -7.57
N GLY A 118 -3.11 -14.77 -6.96
CA GLY A 118 -1.80 -14.69 -7.59
C GLY A 118 -0.71 -15.30 -6.72
N ARG A 119 0.52 -15.01 -7.08
CA ARG A 119 1.69 -15.35 -6.28
C ARG A 119 2.05 -14.19 -5.37
N ILE A 120 2.63 -14.49 -4.22
CA ILE A 120 3.18 -13.49 -3.32
C ILE A 120 4.66 -13.33 -3.66
N GLN A 121 5.10 -12.09 -3.75
CA GLN A 121 6.49 -11.71 -3.99
C GLN A 121 6.91 -10.71 -2.92
N ILE A 122 8.14 -10.81 -2.47
CA ILE A 122 8.82 -9.79 -1.68
C ILE A 122 9.90 -9.21 -2.57
N GLN A 123 9.95 -7.89 -2.68
CA GLN A 123 10.86 -7.17 -3.56
C GLN A 123 11.67 -6.16 -2.75
N SER A 124 12.95 -6.01 -3.06
CA SER A 124 13.74 -4.86 -2.64
C SER A 124 14.12 -4.03 -3.86
N GLU A 125 14.16 -2.73 -3.71
CA GLU A 125 14.38 -1.75 -4.78
C GLU A 125 15.51 -0.80 -4.41
N GLY A 126 16.76 -1.24 -4.67
CA GLY A 126 17.93 -0.38 -4.49
C GLY A 126 18.34 -0.12 -3.03
N ALA A 127 17.61 -0.64 -2.06
CA ALA A 127 17.91 -0.51 -0.64
C ALA A 127 17.94 -1.88 0.05
N GLU A 128 18.63 -1.98 1.17
CA GLU A 128 18.58 -3.19 2.00
C GLU A 128 17.20 -3.33 2.66
N VAL A 129 16.64 -4.53 2.57
CA VAL A 129 15.41 -4.90 3.25
C VAL A 129 15.69 -6.09 4.16
N PHE A 130 15.43 -5.92 5.45
CA PHE A 130 15.55 -6.99 6.43
C PHE A 130 14.17 -7.57 6.72
N VAL A 131 14.02 -8.87 6.49
CA VAL A 131 12.78 -9.59 6.77
C VAL A 131 13.05 -10.59 7.89
N ARG A 132 12.47 -10.35 9.04
CA ARG A 132 12.63 -11.24 10.20
C ARG A 132 11.71 -12.46 10.14
N LYS A 133 10.49 -12.28 9.61
CA LYS A 133 9.46 -13.32 9.60
C LYS A 133 8.49 -13.10 8.45
N VAL A 134 8.15 -14.17 7.75
CA VAL A 134 7.06 -14.22 6.78
C VAL A 134 6.14 -15.37 7.16
N GLU A 135 4.87 -15.07 7.37
CA GLU A 135 3.86 -16.07 7.66
C GLU A 135 2.72 -15.96 6.65
N LEU A 136 2.30 -17.10 6.13
CA LEU A 136 1.09 -17.21 5.35
C LEU A 136 0.08 -18.05 6.13
N LYS A 137 -1.11 -17.48 6.35
CA LYS A 137 -2.19 -18.15 7.04
C LYS A 137 -3.41 -18.20 6.14
N GLN A 138 -3.95 -19.39 5.94
CA GLN A 138 -5.21 -19.57 5.22
C GLN A 138 -6.37 -19.09 6.10
N LEU A 139 -7.30 -18.33 5.50
CA LEU A 139 -8.53 -17.85 6.14
C LEU A 139 -9.66 -18.87 6.00
#